data_4a31d2b1fa3b98f26376e1b2541026e4
#
_entry.id   4a31d2b1fa3b98f26376e1b2541026e4
#
_cell.length_a   1.000
_cell.length_b   1.000
_cell.length_c   1.000
_cell.angle_alpha   90.00
_cell.angle_beta   90.00
_cell.angle_gamma   90.00
#
_symmetry.space_group_name_H-M   'P 1'
#
loop_
_entity.id
_entity.type
_entity.pdbx_description
1 polymer ?
#
loop_
_entity_poly.entity_id
_entity_poly.type
_entity_poly.pdbx_seq_one_letter_code
_entity_poly.pdbx_strand_id
1 'polypeptide(L)'
;VDSRGMILSRSHNIKEKNHNPCGHAEILAITEAAKKLNNWRLLDCSLYVTLEPCPMCLSAMIQARIGTLYFGAYDPKGGSLSLNYNFYKDQKLNHAFPVIGGLRHFECSKLLSSFFREKRTNYNKN
;
A
#
# COMPACT_ATOMS: atom_id res chain seq x y z
N VAL A 1 -3.30 -11.07 0.06
CA VAL A 1 -3.92 -12.22 0.73
C VAL A 1 -5.21 -12.55 0.00
N ASP A 2 -5.44 -13.82 -0.35
CA ASP A 2 -6.67 -14.25 -1.01
C ASP A 2 -7.83 -14.45 0.00
N SER A 3 -9.02 -14.82 -0.51
CA SER A 3 -10.21 -15.01 0.31
C SER A 3 -10.11 -16.16 1.32
N ARG A 4 -9.13 -17.05 1.16
CA ARG A 4 -8.87 -18.18 2.06
C ARG A 4 -7.80 -17.85 3.10
N GLY A 5 -7.25 -16.64 3.10
CA GLY A 5 -6.17 -16.22 4.00
C GLY A 5 -4.77 -16.59 3.52
N MET A 6 -4.62 -17.04 2.28
CA MET A 6 -3.31 -17.38 1.72
C MET A 6 -2.58 -16.11 1.26
N ILE A 7 -1.33 -15.97 1.65
CA ILE A 7 -0.48 -14.86 1.23
C ILE A 7 -0.05 -15.10 -0.22
N LEU A 8 -0.45 -14.18 -1.12
CA LEU A 8 -0.11 -14.26 -2.53
C LEU A 8 1.23 -13.57 -2.83
N SER A 9 1.53 -12.47 -2.15
CA SER A 9 2.77 -11.72 -2.35
C SER A 9 3.14 -10.93 -1.11
N ARG A 10 4.43 -10.62 -0.99
CA ARG A 10 4.99 -9.69 0.01
C ARG A 10 6.00 -8.81 -0.68
N SER A 11 5.97 -7.51 -0.38
CA SER A 11 6.85 -6.55 -1.03
C SER A 11 7.26 -5.44 -0.08
N HIS A 12 8.32 -4.74 -0.44
CA HIS A 12 8.77 -3.54 0.23
C HIS A 12 9.16 -2.49 -0.81
N ASN A 13 9.28 -1.24 -0.38
CA ASN A 13 9.62 -0.13 -1.27
C ASN A 13 11.01 -0.32 -1.90
N ILE A 14 11.10 -0.20 -3.23
CA ILE A 14 12.32 -0.31 -4.00
C ILE A 14 12.60 0.96 -4.83
N LYS A 15 11.94 2.06 -4.53
CA LYS A 15 12.02 3.31 -5.30
C LYS A 15 13.46 3.76 -5.53
N GLU A 16 14.27 3.80 -4.46
CA GLU A 16 15.67 4.22 -4.54
C GLU A 16 16.57 3.15 -5.14
N LYS A 17 16.42 1.92 -4.69
CA LYS A 17 17.25 0.79 -5.12
C LYS A 17 17.19 0.56 -6.63
N ASN A 18 16.00 0.65 -7.22
CA ASN A 18 15.77 0.37 -8.63
C ASN A 18 15.57 1.62 -9.48
N HIS A 19 15.79 2.81 -8.91
CA HIS A 19 15.52 4.09 -9.59
C HIS A 19 14.14 4.13 -10.23
N ASN A 20 13.15 3.57 -9.54
CA ASN A 20 11.77 3.46 -10.00
C ASN A 20 10.85 4.35 -9.17
N PRO A 21 10.39 5.49 -9.72
CA PRO A 21 9.51 6.41 -8.97
C PRO A 21 8.17 5.78 -8.58
N CYS A 22 7.75 4.73 -9.27
CA CYS A 22 6.53 3.98 -8.99
C CYS A 22 6.78 2.72 -8.14
N GLY A 23 8.00 2.53 -7.65
CA GLY A 23 8.45 1.34 -6.91
C GLY A 23 7.96 1.26 -5.47
N HIS A 24 6.71 1.60 -5.22
CA HIS A 24 6.07 1.46 -3.91
C HIS A 24 5.71 -0.01 -3.65
N ALA A 25 5.78 -0.41 -2.39
CA ALA A 25 5.48 -1.79 -1.97
C ALA A 25 4.10 -2.27 -2.47
N GLU A 26 3.11 -1.39 -2.42
CA GLU A 26 1.73 -1.71 -2.82
C GLU A 26 1.64 -2.07 -4.32
N ILE A 27 2.29 -1.27 -5.18
CA ILE A 27 2.32 -1.52 -6.65
C ILE A 27 2.98 -2.87 -6.93
N LEU A 28 4.09 -3.15 -6.27
CA LEU A 28 4.83 -4.41 -6.44
C LEU A 28 4.01 -5.61 -5.97
N ALA A 29 3.37 -5.50 -4.82
CA ALA A 29 2.54 -6.56 -4.27
C ALA A 29 1.34 -6.88 -5.17
N ILE A 30 0.66 -5.85 -5.67
CA ILE A 30 -0.46 -5.98 -6.61
C ILE A 30 0.00 -6.68 -7.90
N THR A 31 1.10 -6.21 -8.48
CA THR A 31 1.64 -6.76 -9.73
C THR A 31 2.01 -8.23 -9.58
N GLU A 32 2.69 -8.59 -8.50
CA GLU A 32 3.11 -9.96 -8.25
C GLU A 32 1.93 -10.89 -7.95
N ALA A 33 0.97 -10.44 -7.15
CA ALA A 33 -0.24 -11.19 -6.87
C ALA A 33 -1.05 -11.48 -8.14
N ALA A 34 -1.19 -10.49 -9.02
CA ALA A 34 -1.87 -10.63 -10.29
C ALA A 34 -1.19 -11.67 -11.21
N LYS A 35 0.13 -11.65 -11.26
CA LYS A 35 0.90 -12.66 -12.01
C LYS A 35 0.69 -14.05 -11.43
N LYS A 36 0.74 -14.17 -10.11
CA LYS A 36 0.56 -15.46 -9.43
C LYS A 36 -0.82 -16.05 -9.67
N LEU A 37 -1.86 -15.24 -9.69
CA LEU A 37 -3.23 -15.65 -9.98
C LEU A 37 -3.51 -15.78 -11.48
N ASN A 38 -2.59 -15.36 -12.32
CA ASN A 38 -2.79 -15.24 -13.77
C ASN A 38 -4.08 -14.45 -14.09
N ASN A 39 -4.33 -13.40 -13.35
CA ASN A 39 -5.53 -12.57 -13.46
C ASN A 39 -5.22 -11.17 -12.93
N TRP A 40 -5.44 -10.13 -13.72
CA TRP A 40 -5.22 -8.76 -13.29
C TRP A 40 -6.25 -8.28 -12.27
N ARG A 41 -7.42 -8.91 -12.21
CA ARG A 41 -8.44 -8.64 -11.20
C ARG A 41 -8.12 -9.41 -9.92
N LEU A 42 -7.96 -8.69 -8.83
CA LEU A 42 -7.69 -9.25 -7.51
C LEU A 42 -8.97 -9.27 -6.67
N LEU A 43 -10.05 -9.79 -7.25
CA LEU A 43 -11.34 -9.90 -6.59
C LEU A 43 -11.21 -10.70 -5.29
N ASP A 44 -11.85 -10.23 -4.24
CA ASP A 44 -11.86 -10.86 -2.91
C ASP A 44 -10.48 -10.96 -2.24
N CYS A 45 -9.48 -10.29 -2.79
CA CYS A 45 -8.16 -10.19 -2.17
C CYS A 45 -8.09 -9.00 -1.22
N SER A 46 -7.34 -9.16 -0.14
CA SER A 46 -7.06 -8.10 0.82
C SER A 46 -5.60 -7.65 0.71
N LEU A 47 -5.39 -6.34 0.75
CA LEU A 47 -4.06 -5.74 0.79
C LEU A 47 -3.80 -5.16 2.18
N TYR A 48 -2.68 -5.55 2.79
CA TYR A 48 -2.24 -5.07 4.10
C TYR A 48 -0.99 -4.23 3.92
N VAL A 49 -1.00 -3.00 4.41
CA VAL A 49 0.09 -2.03 4.25
C VAL A 49 0.44 -1.40 5.59
N THR A 50 1.72 -1.20 5.88
CA THR A 50 2.16 -0.58 7.13
C THR A 50 1.85 0.91 7.19
N LEU A 51 1.94 1.61 6.06
CA LEU A 51 1.69 3.04 5.95
C LEU A 51 0.49 3.31 5.04
N GLU A 52 -0.30 4.30 5.38
CA GLU A 52 -1.42 4.77 4.57
C GLU A 52 -0.98 4.99 3.11
N PRO A 53 -1.66 4.36 2.12
CA PRO A 53 -1.26 4.47 0.72
C PRO A 53 -1.40 5.88 0.16
N CYS A 54 -0.46 6.25 -0.71
CA CYS A 54 -0.53 7.49 -1.49
C CYS A 54 -1.60 7.41 -2.59
N PRO A 55 -1.96 8.55 -3.23
CA PRO A 55 -2.95 8.55 -4.31
C PRO A 55 -2.62 7.63 -5.49
N MET A 56 -1.35 7.51 -5.86
CA MET A 56 -0.93 6.59 -6.93
C MET A 56 -1.27 5.14 -6.59
N CYS A 57 -0.94 4.71 -5.37
CA CYS A 57 -1.19 3.34 -4.93
C CYS A 57 -2.68 3.06 -4.75
N LEU A 58 -3.43 4.02 -4.22
CA LEU A 58 -4.89 3.88 -4.10
C LEU A 58 -5.54 3.71 -5.47
N SER A 59 -5.12 4.48 -6.47
CA SER A 59 -5.58 4.34 -7.85
C SER A 59 -5.26 2.97 -8.44
N ALA A 60 -4.05 2.45 -8.16
CA ALA A 60 -3.65 1.11 -8.60
C ALA A 60 -4.55 0.02 -8.00
N MET A 61 -4.94 0.18 -6.73
CA MET A 61 -5.87 -0.74 -6.06
C MET A 61 -7.24 -0.78 -6.73
N ILE A 62 -7.73 0.37 -7.16
CA ILE A 62 -8.98 0.47 -7.93
C ILE A 62 -8.83 -0.25 -9.27
N GLN A 63 -7.73 -0.02 -9.98
CA GLN A 63 -7.46 -0.69 -11.26
C GLN A 63 -7.40 -2.21 -11.10
N ALA A 64 -6.82 -2.68 -10.02
CA ALA A 64 -6.69 -4.12 -9.72
C ALA A 64 -7.97 -4.75 -9.16
N ARG A 65 -8.99 -3.97 -8.86
CA ARG A 65 -10.26 -4.45 -8.31
C ARG A 65 -10.10 -5.20 -6.98
N ILE A 66 -9.26 -4.71 -6.07
CA ILE A 66 -9.07 -5.37 -4.76
C ILE A 66 -10.37 -5.39 -3.95
N GLY A 67 -10.46 -6.35 -3.02
CA GLY A 67 -11.63 -6.50 -2.16
C GLY A 67 -11.60 -5.58 -0.93
N THR A 68 -10.46 -5.48 -0.25
CA THR A 68 -10.33 -4.68 0.98
C THR A 68 -8.89 -4.18 1.13
N LEU A 69 -8.76 -2.97 1.64
CA LEU A 69 -7.47 -2.39 2.06
C LEU A 69 -7.44 -2.27 3.59
N TYR A 70 -6.37 -2.77 4.19
CA TYR A 70 -6.03 -2.53 5.59
C TYR A 70 -4.70 -1.79 5.66
N PHE A 71 -4.64 -0.71 6.42
CA PHE A 71 -3.35 -0.05 6.63
C PHE A 71 -3.11 0.27 8.12
N GLY A 72 -1.85 0.39 8.49
CA GLY A 72 -1.44 0.65 9.86
C GLY A 72 -1.40 2.13 10.20
N ALA A 73 -0.27 2.77 9.98
CA ALA A 73 -0.07 4.18 10.35
C ALA A 73 -0.68 5.13 9.32
N TYR A 74 -1.25 6.24 9.80
CA TYR A 74 -1.67 7.35 8.95
C TYR A 74 -0.47 8.17 8.48
N ASP A 75 -0.54 8.70 7.27
CA ASP A 75 0.48 9.58 6.69
C ASP A 75 -0.15 10.94 6.35
N PRO A 76 -0.02 11.94 7.25
CA PRO A 76 -0.62 13.25 7.02
C PRO A 76 -0.06 14.00 5.81
N LYS A 77 1.13 13.65 5.35
CA LYS A 77 1.82 14.35 4.25
C LYS A 77 1.56 13.74 2.88
N GLY A 78 1.36 12.44 2.79
CA GLY A 78 1.27 11.75 1.51
C GLY A 78 0.16 10.72 1.41
N GLY A 79 -0.56 10.42 2.50
CA GLY A 79 -1.64 9.44 2.52
C GLY A 79 -2.90 9.95 1.84
N SER A 80 -3.52 9.12 1.02
CA SER A 80 -4.69 9.49 0.23
C SER A 80 -5.85 9.99 1.08
N LEU A 81 -6.20 9.26 2.13
CA LEU A 81 -7.33 9.63 3.00
C LEU A 81 -7.01 10.89 3.79
N SER A 82 -5.80 10.98 4.33
CA SER A 82 -5.32 12.16 5.09
C SER A 82 -5.32 13.42 4.23
N LEU A 83 -5.07 13.30 2.93
CA LEU A 83 -5.15 14.40 1.96
C LEU A 83 -6.54 14.57 1.35
N ASN A 84 -7.52 13.81 1.82
CA ASN A 84 -8.91 13.84 1.36
C ASN A 84 -9.09 13.39 -0.11
N TYR A 85 -8.23 12.48 -0.59
CA TYR A 85 -8.40 11.81 -1.88
C TYR A 85 -9.07 10.45 -1.67
N ASN A 86 -10.39 10.43 -1.66
CA ASN A 86 -11.19 9.25 -1.30
C ASN A 86 -11.61 8.44 -2.53
N PHE A 87 -10.68 8.08 -3.40
CA PHE A 87 -10.95 7.36 -4.65
C PHE A 87 -11.64 6.02 -4.42
N TYR A 88 -11.39 5.37 -3.29
CA TYR A 88 -11.94 4.04 -2.98
C TYR A 88 -13.46 4.00 -2.85
N LYS A 89 -14.10 5.15 -2.73
CA LYS A 89 -15.57 5.27 -2.63
C LYS A 89 -16.18 6.23 -3.65
N ASP A 90 -15.40 6.68 -4.63
CA ASP A 90 -15.88 7.59 -5.67
C ASP A 90 -16.71 6.82 -6.69
N GLN A 91 -18.00 7.18 -6.80
CA GLN A 91 -18.94 6.51 -7.71
C GLN A 91 -18.63 6.72 -9.19
N LYS A 92 -17.80 7.70 -9.54
CA LYS A 92 -17.35 7.93 -10.92
C LYS A 92 -16.34 6.90 -11.38
N LEU A 93 -15.72 6.19 -10.44
CA LEU A 93 -14.79 5.12 -10.73
C LEU A 93 -15.51 3.77 -10.71
N ASN A 94 -15.07 2.83 -11.53
CA ASN A 94 -15.78 1.57 -11.75
C ASN A 94 -15.68 0.56 -10.61
N HIS A 95 -14.98 0.88 -9.54
CA HIS A 95 -14.76 -0.04 -8.42
C HIS A 95 -14.63 0.73 -7.11
N ALA A 96 -15.31 0.25 -6.10
CA ALA A 96 -15.20 0.74 -4.72
C ALA A 96 -14.90 -0.43 -3.80
N PHE A 97 -14.19 -0.18 -2.69
CA PHE A 97 -13.84 -1.21 -1.72
C PHE A 97 -13.71 -0.59 -0.32
N PRO A 98 -13.95 -1.38 0.74
CA PRO A 98 -13.77 -0.89 2.10
C PRO A 98 -12.30 -0.68 2.44
N VAL A 99 -12.05 0.37 3.23
CA VAL A 99 -10.72 0.73 3.74
C VAL A 99 -10.79 0.78 5.26
N ILE A 100 -9.92 0.03 5.91
CA ILE A 100 -9.80 -0.01 7.37
C ILE A 100 -8.40 0.48 7.74
N GLY A 101 -8.32 1.69 8.30
CA GLY A 101 -7.07 2.31 8.72
C GLY A 101 -6.84 2.23 10.22
N GLY A 102 -5.61 2.45 10.65
CA GLY A 102 -5.21 2.46 12.05
C GLY A 102 -4.95 1.09 12.65
N LEU A 103 -4.92 0.03 11.84
CA LEU A 103 -4.63 -1.32 12.29
C LEU A 103 -3.19 -1.39 12.80
N ARG A 104 -3.03 -1.62 14.12
CA ARG A 104 -1.73 -1.61 14.79
C ARG A 104 -0.94 -0.32 14.52
N HIS A 105 -1.63 0.80 14.61
CA HIS A 105 -1.08 2.12 14.28
C HIS A 105 0.24 2.43 15.00
N PHE A 106 0.31 2.15 16.30
CA PHE A 106 1.51 2.46 17.08
C PHE A 106 2.72 1.65 16.65
N GLU A 107 2.56 0.36 16.45
CA GLU A 107 3.65 -0.54 16.03
C GLU A 107 4.14 -0.17 14.63
N CYS A 108 3.22 0.11 13.72
CA CYS A 108 3.56 0.54 12.35
C CYS A 108 4.27 1.91 12.36
N SER A 109 3.79 2.88 13.12
CA SER A 109 4.41 4.20 13.25
C SER A 109 5.82 4.10 13.82
N LYS A 110 6.01 3.29 14.85
CA LYS A 110 7.31 3.09 15.49
C LYS A 110 8.31 2.44 14.54
N LEU A 111 7.88 1.42 13.81
CA LEU A 111 8.70 0.73 12.82
C LEU A 111 9.19 1.71 11.74
N LEU A 112 8.30 2.50 11.18
CA LEU A 112 8.61 3.49 10.13
C LEU A 112 9.52 4.60 10.67
N SER A 113 9.22 5.16 11.84
CA SER A 113 10.04 6.22 12.48
C SER A 113 11.46 5.74 12.75
N SER A 114 11.62 4.51 13.24
CA SER A 114 12.93 3.92 13.48
C SER A 114 13.71 3.72 12.19
N PHE A 115 13.09 3.21 11.15
CA PHE A 115 13.69 3.00 9.84
C PHE A 115 14.19 4.32 9.23
N PHE A 116 13.36 5.35 9.19
CA PHE A 116 13.73 6.64 8.63
C PHE A 116 14.80 7.36 9.46
N ARG A 117 14.81 7.17 10.77
CA ARG A 117 15.85 7.71 11.65
C ARG A 117 17.22 7.08 11.33
N GLU A 118 17.29 5.77 11.21
CA GLU A 118 18.50 5.04 10.83
C GLU A 118 19.02 5.49 9.46
N LYS A 119 18.12 5.63 8.48
CA LYS A 119 18.46 6.05 7.13
C LYS A 119 19.07 7.45 7.12
N ARG A 120 18.51 8.40 7.87
CA ARG A 120 19.05 9.76 8.00
C ARG A 120 20.43 9.78 8.67
N THR A 121 20.63 8.97 9.69
CA THR A 121 21.92 8.86 10.40
C THR A 121 23.01 8.34 9.45
N ASN A 122 22.71 7.36 8.64
CA ASN A 122 23.65 6.81 7.66
C ASN A 122 23.96 7.79 6.53
N TYR A 123 23.00 8.58 6.09
CA TYR A 123 23.19 9.62 5.08
C TYR A 123 24.12 10.74 5.57
N ASN A 124 24.00 11.12 6.83
CA ASN A 124 24.83 12.19 7.43
C ASN A 124 26.25 11.73 7.79
N LYS A 125 26.58 10.45 7.67
CA LYS A 125 27.95 9.89 7.90
C LYS A 125 28.80 9.82 6.65
N ASN A 126 28.20 10.05 5.49
CA ASN A 126 28.88 10.10 4.19
C ASN A 126 29.05 11.56 3.75
#